data_0d79e148a2dfc694148fab09cf82b520
#
_entry.id   0d79e148a2dfc694148fab09cf82b520
#
_cell.length_a   1.000
_cell.length_b   1.000
_cell.length_c   1.000
_cell.angle_alpha   90.00
_cell.angle_beta   90.00
_cell.angle_gamma   90.00
#
_symmetry.space_group_name_H-M   'P 1'
#
loop_
_entity.id
_entity.type
_entity.pdbx_description
1 polymer ?
#
loop_
_entity_poly.entity_id
_entity_poly.type
_entity_poly.pdbx_seq_one_letter_code
_entity_poly.pdbx_strand_id
1 'polypeptide(L)'
;MSDCCTSIYGLKKQQVRRQEDNMGKNIDWSNLGFGYVKTDYRYVSNFKNGAWDEGTLSTDDMVTISECACVLQYAQTVFEGLKAYTTVDGKVVIFRPDLNAARMKDSCERLEMPVF
;
A
#
# COMPACT_ATOMS: atom_id res chain seq x y z
N MET A 1 2.77 -25.11 -1.50
CA MET A 1 2.26 -24.09 -0.53
C MET A 1 3.29 -22.96 -0.38
N SER A 2 3.82 -22.43 -1.48
CA SER A 2 4.91 -21.44 -1.43
C SER A 2 4.70 -20.23 -2.35
N ASP A 3 3.54 -20.07 -2.98
CA ASP A 3 3.40 -19.08 -4.05
C ASP A 3 2.52 -17.86 -3.71
N CYS A 4 1.98 -17.78 -2.49
CA CYS A 4 1.09 -16.68 -2.12
C CYS A 4 1.81 -15.39 -1.68
N CYS A 5 3.07 -15.50 -1.22
CA CYS A 5 3.86 -14.31 -0.82
C CYS A 5 4.49 -13.57 -2.00
N THR A 6 4.64 -14.21 -3.14
CA THR A 6 5.32 -13.62 -4.31
C THR A 6 4.44 -12.61 -5.04
N SER A 7 3.13 -12.62 -4.83
CA SER A 7 2.19 -11.73 -5.54
C SER A 7 2.19 -10.29 -5.00
N ILE A 8 2.49 -10.08 -3.71
CA ILE A 8 2.56 -8.73 -3.12
C ILE A 8 3.87 -8.03 -3.52
N TYR A 9 4.91 -8.80 -3.80
CA TYR A 9 6.23 -8.31 -4.21
C TYR A 9 6.55 -8.65 -5.67
N GLY A 10 5.59 -9.21 -6.40
CA GLY A 10 5.68 -9.45 -7.83
C GLY A 10 5.63 -8.16 -8.66
N LEU A 11 6.33 -7.13 -8.22
CA LEU A 11 6.88 -6.15 -9.12
C LEU A 11 7.83 -6.91 -10.03
N LYS A 12 7.28 -7.53 -11.12
CA LYS A 12 8.08 -7.70 -12.30
C LYS A 12 8.88 -6.42 -12.42
N LYS A 13 10.19 -6.50 -12.53
CA LYS A 13 11.07 -5.39 -12.90
C LYS A 13 10.60 -4.81 -14.24
N GLN A 14 9.43 -4.21 -14.27
CA GLN A 14 9.17 -3.15 -15.19
C GLN A 14 10.09 -2.05 -14.68
N GLN A 15 11.20 -1.89 -15.37
CA GLN A 15 11.94 -0.66 -15.34
C GLN A 15 10.89 0.44 -15.57
N VAL A 16 10.40 0.99 -14.47
CA VAL A 16 9.82 2.31 -14.48
C VAL A 16 10.99 3.16 -14.96
N ARG A 17 11.03 3.43 -16.28
CA ARG A 17 11.89 4.47 -16.81
C ARG A 17 11.52 5.68 -15.96
N ARG A 18 12.43 6.08 -15.09
CA ARG A 18 12.40 7.38 -14.47
C ARG A 18 12.41 8.37 -15.63
N GLN A 19 11.22 8.83 -16.04
CA GLN A 19 11.14 10.13 -16.62
C GLN A 19 11.51 11.06 -15.49
N GLU A 20 12.59 11.77 -15.69
CA GLU A 20 13.15 12.78 -14.81
C GLU A 20 12.24 14.01 -14.79
N ASP A 21 10.99 13.84 -14.35
CA ASP A 21 10.21 14.95 -13.86
C ASP A 21 10.51 15.07 -12.36
N ASN A 22 11.64 15.72 -12.11
CA ASN A 22 12.18 16.01 -10.80
C ASN A 22 11.35 17.09 -10.08
N MET A 23 10.06 16.82 -9.90
CA MET A 23 9.19 17.54 -8.96
C MET A 23 8.84 16.66 -7.79
N GLY A 24 9.86 16.15 -7.11
CA GLY A 24 9.68 15.58 -5.78
C GLY A 24 9.04 16.65 -4.89
N LYS A 25 7.88 16.34 -4.29
CA LYS A 25 7.28 17.23 -3.31
C LYS A 25 8.30 17.51 -2.24
N ASN A 26 8.45 18.79 -1.87
CA ASN A 26 9.33 19.20 -0.78
C ASN A 26 8.69 18.77 0.56
N ILE A 27 8.87 17.48 0.90
CA ILE A 27 8.35 16.89 2.13
C ILE A 27 9.42 17.05 3.20
N ASP A 28 9.08 17.71 4.30
CA ASP A 28 9.94 17.72 5.48
C ASP A 28 9.89 16.36 6.18
N TRP A 29 10.81 15.48 5.81
CA TRP A 29 10.93 14.13 6.36
C TRP A 29 11.27 14.11 7.85
N SER A 30 11.82 15.20 8.40
CA SER A 30 12.19 15.30 9.82
C SER A 30 10.98 15.57 10.72
N ASN A 31 9.88 16.08 10.14
CA ASN A 31 8.68 16.51 10.86
C ASN A 31 7.41 15.80 10.36
N LEU A 32 7.52 14.52 10.03
CA LEU A 32 6.36 13.71 9.65
C LEU A 32 5.51 13.41 10.88
N GLY A 33 4.29 13.95 10.91
CA GLY A 33 3.25 13.65 11.89
C GLY A 33 2.18 12.71 11.33
N PHE A 34 1.00 12.69 11.99
CA PHE A 34 -0.18 11.94 11.54
C PHE A 34 -1.06 12.74 10.57
N GLY A 35 -0.65 13.94 10.18
CA GLY A 35 -1.36 14.74 9.19
C GLY A 35 -1.31 14.09 7.80
N TYR A 36 -2.36 14.32 7.01
CA TYR A 36 -2.38 13.84 5.64
C TYR A 36 -1.30 14.55 4.80
N VAL A 37 -0.48 13.76 4.14
CA VAL A 37 0.47 14.24 3.15
C VAL A 37 0.16 13.54 1.82
N LYS A 38 -0.22 14.33 0.81
CA LYS A 38 -0.48 13.79 -0.52
C LYS A 38 0.80 13.23 -1.12
N THR A 39 0.79 11.95 -1.48
CA THR A 39 1.88 11.27 -2.19
C THR A 39 1.74 11.46 -3.69
N ASP A 40 2.80 11.17 -4.45
CA ASP A 40 2.76 11.26 -5.92
C ASP A 40 1.91 10.14 -6.50
N TYR A 41 1.99 8.94 -5.90
CA TYR A 41 1.26 7.76 -6.33
C TYR A 41 0.72 7.00 -5.13
N ARG A 42 -0.40 6.32 -5.35
CA ARG A 42 -0.91 5.24 -4.51
C ARG A 42 -1.15 4.00 -5.37
N TYR A 43 -0.95 2.83 -4.82
CA TYR A 43 -1.36 1.58 -5.44
C TYR A 43 -2.76 1.22 -4.95
N VAL A 44 -3.64 0.91 -5.87
CA VAL A 44 -5.03 0.55 -5.58
C VAL A 44 -5.33 -0.79 -6.21
N SER A 45 -5.78 -1.74 -5.40
CA SER A 45 -6.32 -3.02 -5.83
C SER A 45 -7.71 -3.20 -5.23
N ASN A 46 -8.63 -3.75 -5.99
CA ASN A 46 -10.02 -3.94 -5.57
C ASN A 46 -10.33 -5.42 -5.49
N PHE A 47 -11.06 -5.80 -4.43
CA PHE A 47 -11.65 -7.12 -4.32
C PHE A 47 -13.06 -7.12 -4.91
N LYS A 48 -13.29 -7.92 -5.95
CA LYS A 48 -14.59 -8.06 -6.62
C LYS A 48 -14.80 -9.50 -7.05
N ASN A 49 -16.03 -9.99 -6.91
CA ASN A 49 -16.41 -11.33 -7.36
C ASN A 49 -15.50 -12.46 -6.81
N GLY A 50 -15.05 -12.30 -5.57
CA GLY A 50 -14.22 -13.33 -4.92
C GLY A 50 -12.73 -13.28 -5.25
N ALA A 51 -12.26 -12.27 -5.98
CA ALA A 51 -10.85 -12.13 -6.35
C ALA A 51 -10.36 -10.68 -6.26
N TRP A 52 -9.05 -10.52 -6.02
CA TRP A 52 -8.35 -9.26 -6.16
C TRP A 52 -7.99 -9.00 -7.62
N ASP A 53 -8.13 -7.76 -8.06
CA ASP A 53 -7.60 -7.34 -9.36
C ASP A 53 -6.07 -7.16 -9.30
N GLU A 54 -5.45 -6.99 -10.47
CA GLU A 54 -3.98 -6.77 -10.55
C GLU A 54 -3.54 -5.45 -9.92
N GLY A 55 -4.47 -4.59 -9.56
CA GLY A 55 -4.22 -3.27 -9.02
C GLY A 55 -3.55 -2.30 -10.00
N THR A 56 -3.58 -1.05 -9.66
CA THR A 56 -3.01 0.03 -10.48
C THR A 56 -2.34 1.10 -9.64
N LEU A 57 -1.34 1.77 -10.21
CA LEU A 57 -0.81 3.01 -9.66
C LEU A 57 -1.72 4.17 -10.08
N SER A 58 -2.11 5.00 -9.12
CA SER A 58 -2.98 6.16 -9.33
C SER A 58 -2.36 7.41 -8.71
N THR A 59 -2.53 8.55 -9.35
CA THR A 59 -2.22 9.88 -8.83
C THR A 59 -3.42 10.53 -8.13
N ASP A 60 -4.62 9.92 -8.31
CA ASP A 60 -5.85 10.36 -7.65
C ASP A 60 -5.82 9.96 -6.18
N ASP A 61 -6.13 10.90 -5.30
CA ASP A 61 -6.19 10.72 -3.83
C ASP A 61 -7.62 10.57 -3.30
N MET A 62 -8.61 10.55 -4.20
CA MET A 62 -10.01 10.37 -3.83
C MET A 62 -10.43 8.90 -3.83
N VAL A 63 -11.33 8.55 -2.94
CA VAL A 63 -11.95 7.23 -2.88
C VAL A 63 -13.46 7.39 -3.01
N THR A 64 -14.06 6.70 -3.97
CA THR A 64 -15.52 6.63 -4.11
C THR A 64 -15.99 5.28 -3.60
N ILE A 65 -16.85 5.28 -2.58
CA ILE A 65 -17.40 4.09 -1.95
C ILE A 65 -18.91 4.25 -1.77
N SER A 66 -19.61 3.13 -1.62
CA SER A 66 -21.05 3.13 -1.30
C SER A 66 -21.28 3.72 0.09
N GLU A 67 -22.42 4.42 0.28
CA GLU A 67 -22.86 4.85 1.61
C GLU A 67 -23.09 3.68 2.57
N CYS A 68 -23.37 2.48 2.04
CA CYS A 68 -23.53 1.24 2.81
C CYS A 68 -22.20 0.51 3.05
N ALA A 69 -21.05 1.09 2.69
CA ALA A 69 -19.77 0.44 2.91
C ALA A 69 -19.53 0.20 4.41
N CYS A 70 -19.12 -1.02 4.76
CA CYS A 70 -18.91 -1.41 6.15
C CYS A 70 -17.87 -0.54 6.87
N VAL A 71 -16.93 0.06 6.16
CA VAL A 71 -15.99 1.01 6.74
C VAL A 71 -16.69 2.24 7.33
N LEU A 72 -17.78 2.73 6.69
CA LEU A 72 -18.56 3.88 7.17
C LEU A 72 -19.52 3.51 8.31
N GLN A 73 -20.14 2.32 8.24
CA GLN A 73 -21.19 1.91 9.17
C GLN A 73 -20.63 1.22 10.41
N TYR A 74 -19.57 0.44 10.28
CA TYR A 74 -19.04 -0.45 11.32
C TYR A 74 -17.54 -0.27 11.55
N ALA A 75 -16.91 0.73 10.95
CA ALA A 75 -15.46 0.93 11.01
C ALA A 75 -14.66 -0.34 10.61
N GLN A 76 -15.22 -1.17 9.70
CA GLN A 76 -14.54 -2.37 9.20
C GLN A 76 -13.38 -1.95 8.27
N THR A 77 -12.26 -1.71 8.89
CA THR A 77 -11.01 -1.31 8.21
C THR A 77 -9.80 -1.83 8.96
N VAL A 78 -8.74 -2.13 8.24
CA VAL A 78 -7.44 -2.47 8.80
C VAL A 78 -6.38 -1.59 8.17
N PHE A 79 -5.31 -1.32 8.91
CA PHE A 79 -4.15 -0.64 8.37
C PHE A 79 -2.86 -1.25 8.90
N GLU A 80 -1.79 -1.09 8.14
CA GLU A 80 -0.45 -1.49 8.52
C GLU A 80 0.56 -0.40 8.13
N GLY A 81 1.46 -0.07 9.04
CA GLY A 81 2.48 0.94 8.81
C GLY A 81 3.78 0.32 8.32
N LEU A 82 4.32 0.83 7.24
CA LEU A 82 5.59 0.39 6.66
C LEU A 82 6.43 1.59 6.25
N LYS A 83 7.73 1.52 6.52
CA LYS A 83 8.67 2.57 6.13
C LYS A 83 9.77 2.00 5.25
N ALA A 84 10.11 2.73 4.21
CA ALA A 84 11.30 2.50 3.41
C ALA A 84 12.37 3.53 3.78
N TYR A 85 13.63 3.10 3.80
CA TYR A 85 14.76 3.94 4.15
C TYR A 85 15.78 3.92 3.02
N THR A 86 16.39 5.06 2.77
CA THR A 86 17.56 5.13 1.88
C THR A 86 18.82 4.97 2.70
N THR A 87 19.64 3.99 2.34
CA THR A 87 20.93 3.73 2.98
C THR A 87 21.97 4.74 2.50
N VAL A 88 23.13 4.79 3.16
CA VAL A 88 24.24 5.69 2.81
C VAL A 88 24.80 5.44 1.39
N ASP A 89 24.64 4.23 0.87
CA ASP A 89 25.01 3.82 -0.49
C ASP A 89 23.87 4.00 -1.50
N GLY A 90 22.79 4.69 -1.11
CA GLY A 90 21.66 5.06 -1.99
C GLY A 90 20.66 3.94 -2.28
N LYS A 91 20.75 2.80 -1.59
CA LYS A 91 19.77 1.71 -1.75
C LYS A 91 18.54 1.97 -0.91
N VAL A 92 17.38 1.62 -1.44
CA VAL A 92 16.12 1.64 -0.69
C VAL A 92 15.90 0.28 -0.04
N VAL A 93 15.73 0.28 1.28
CA VAL A 93 15.52 -0.93 2.08
C VAL A 93 14.26 -0.80 2.94
N ILE A 94 13.61 -1.94 3.18
CA ILE A 94 12.44 -2.06 4.05
C ILE A 94 12.77 -3.14 5.09
N PHE A 95 12.48 -2.85 6.36
CA PHE A 95 12.76 -3.79 7.44
C PHE A 95 11.58 -4.73 7.65
N ARG A 96 11.82 -6.05 7.51
CA ARG A 96 10.88 -7.14 7.80
C ARG A 96 9.45 -6.90 7.29
N PRO A 97 9.27 -6.60 5.99
CA PRO A 97 7.94 -6.41 5.42
C PRO A 97 7.07 -7.68 5.48
N ASP A 98 7.69 -8.85 5.58
CA ASP A 98 7.04 -10.14 5.82
C ASP A 98 6.18 -10.15 7.09
N LEU A 99 6.67 -9.55 8.18
CA LEU A 99 5.92 -9.45 9.43
C LEU A 99 4.76 -8.45 9.34
N ASN A 100 4.93 -7.36 8.60
CA ASN A 100 3.84 -6.42 8.34
C ASN A 100 2.72 -7.12 7.55
N ALA A 101 3.08 -7.88 6.52
CA ALA A 101 2.11 -8.63 5.72
C ALA A 101 1.38 -9.70 6.58
N ALA A 102 2.09 -10.42 7.44
CA ALA A 102 1.49 -11.39 8.34
C ALA A 102 0.46 -10.74 9.28
N ARG A 103 0.82 -9.62 9.94
CA ARG A 103 -0.13 -8.90 10.81
C ARG A 103 -1.34 -8.35 10.05
N MET A 104 -1.13 -7.84 8.84
CA MET A 104 -2.24 -7.37 8.00
C MET A 104 -3.20 -8.51 7.69
N LYS A 105 -2.67 -9.70 7.35
CA LYS A 105 -3.47 -10.90 7.12
C LYS A 105 -4.28 -11.27 8.36
N ASP A 106 -3.63 -11.39 9.53
CA ASP A 106 -4.31 -11.72 10.80
C ASP A 106 -5.41 -10.70 11.13
N SER A 107 -5.17 -9.42 10.85
CA SER A 107 -6.14 -8.35 11.06
C SER A 107 -7.34 -8.47 10.12
N CYS A 108 -7.12 -8.80 8.85
CA CYS A 108 -8.18 -9.05 7.87
C CYS A 108 -9.04 -10.25 8.30
N GLU A 109 -8.41 -11.36 8.68
CA GLU A 109 -9.10 -12.57 9.14
C GLU A 109 -9.98 -12.30 10.36
N ARG A 110 -9.51 -11.50 11.33
CA ARG A 110 -10.29 -11.12 12.52
C ARG A 110 -11.54 -10.30 12.22
N LEU A 111 -11.49 -9.51 11.15
CA LEU A 111 -12.62 -8.68 10.73
C LEU A 111 -13.41 -9.30 9.57
N GLU A 112 -13.15 -10.58 9.25
CA GLU A 112 -13.80 -11.29 8.14
C GLU A 112 -13.70 -10.53 6.81
N MET A 113 -12.56 -9.86 6.61
CA MET A 113 -12.23 -9.16 5.37
C MET A 113 -11.48 -10.09 4.42
N PRO A 114 -11.61 -9.91 3.10
CA PRO A 114 -10.83 -10.66 2.14
C PRO A 114 -9.32 -10.52 2.39
N VAL A 115 -8.63 -11.64 2.44
CA VAL A 115 -7.17 -11.67 2.53
C VAL A 115 -6.59 -11.62 1.12
N PHE A 116 -5.50 -10.86 0.93
CA PHE A 116 -4.76 -10.71 -0.33
C PHE A 116 -3.63 -11.71 -0.45
#